data_979da349fa8eb46f69245a774267074e
#
_entry.id   979da349fa8eb46f69245a774267074e
#
_cell.length_a   1.000
_cell.length_b   1.000
_cell.length_c   1.000
_cell.angle_alpha   90.00
_cell.angle_beta   90.00
_cell.angle_gamma   90.00
#
_symmetry.space_group_name_H-M   'P 1'
#
loop_
_entity.id
_entity.type
_entity.pdbx_description
1 polymer ?
#
loop_
_entity_poly.entity_id
_entity_poly.type
_entity_poly.pdbx_seq_one_letter_code
_entity_poly.pdbx_strand_id
1 'polypeptide(L)'
;KEYTCGDVKIPYEIIKSSRKSVSFSFTDQATLLIKAPRFMSDRQITALLLGRQDWLLENYRKFSAIAKQNSRYTDTQKTFLEKKYRQIAKRYIPERVAYFQQFTGGSYNTIAIREQRTRWGSCSSNGTLSFHWRLMMAPPHVLDYVVVHELCHLTHMNHSKAFWGLVEQVMPDYKRYQNWLKEHGSELAASYAPIPWDGNGSLSL
;
A
#
# COMPACT_ATOMS: atom_id res chain seq x y z
N LYS A 1 -7.53 22.95 -8.38
CA LYS A 1 -7.02 24.04 -7.52
C LYS A 1 -5.53 23.84 -7.27
N GLU A 2 -4.81 24.91 -6.92
CA GLU A 2 -3.38 24.85 -6.56
C GLU A 2 -3.15 25.41 -5.17
N TYR A 3 -2.28 24.78 -4.40
CA TYR A 3 -1.78 25.25 -3.11
C TYR A 3 -0.31 25.60 -3.26
N THR A 4 0.06 26.83 -2.88
CA THR A 4 1.45 27.30 -2.95
C THR A 4 2.15 26.98 -1.63
N CYS A 5 3.23 26.23 -1.69
CA CYS A 5 4.08 25.86 -0.56
C CYS A 5 5.52 26.27 -0.87
N GLY A 6 5.97 27.42 -0.36
CA GLY A 6 7.19 28.09 -0.82
C GLY A 6 7.08 28.43 -2.31
N ASP A 7 8.06 28.03 -3.11
CA ASP A 7 8.07 28.22 -4.57
C ASP A 7 7.36 27.12 -5.34
N VAL A 8 6.80 26.10 -4.64
CA VAL A 8 6.19 24.92 -5.27
C VAL A 8 4.67 25.06 -5.31
N LYS A 9 4.08 24.91 -6.49
CA LYS A 9 2.63 24.82 -6.69
C LYS A 9 2.20 23.36 -6.70
N ILE A 10 1.37 22.98 -5.74
CA ILE A 10 0.84 21.62 -5.57
C ILE A 10 -0.61 21.61 -6.03
N PRO A 11 -0.95 20.87 -7.09
CA PRO A 11 -2.33 20.72 -7.52
C PRO A 11 -3.11 19.95 -6.45
N TYR A 12 -4.34 20.39 -6.13
CA TYR A 12 -5.17 19.70 -5.15
C TYR A 12 -6.64 19.64 -5.52
N GLU A 13 -7.30 18.61 -5.00
CA GLU A 13 -8.74 18.38 -5.09
C GLU A 13 -9.31 18.13 -3.69
N ILE A 14 -10.52 18.70 -3.41
CA ILE A 14 -11.25 18.46 -2.16
C ILE A 14 -12.48 17.63 -2.45
N ILE A 15 -12.59 16.46 -1.80
CA ILE A 15 -13.77 15.60 -1.81
C ILE A 15 -14.43 15.68 -0.44
N LYS A 16 -15.66 16.23 -0.41
CA LYS A 16 -16.48 16.34 0.81
C LYS A 16 -17.46 15.17 0.92
N SER A 17 -17.52 14.56 2.09
CA SER A 17 -18.42 13.42 2.37
C SER A 17 -18.92 13.43 3.82
N SER A 18 -19.70 12.45 4.24
CA SER A 18 -20.20 12.26 5.60
C SER A 18 -19.15 11.84 6.64
N ARG A 19 -17.89 11.79 6.26
CA ARG A 19 -16.77 11.43 7.16
C ARG A 19 -16.61 12.43 8.31
N LYS A 20 -16.02 11.97 9.42
CA LYS A 20 -15.76 12.79 10.62
C LYS A 20 -14.34 13.37 10.68
N SER A 21 -13.42 12.93 9.82
CA SER A 21 -12.01 13.32 9.85
C SER A 21 -11.53 13.77 8.48
N VAL A 22 -10.46 14.59 8.45
CA VAL A 22 -9.76 14.97 7.22
C VAL A 22 -8.64 13.97 6.96
N SER A 23 -8.43 13.60 5.69
CA SER A 23 -7.25 12.85 5.26
C SER A 23 -6.63 13.45 4.01
N PHE A 24 -5.33 13.34 3.92
CA PHE A 24 -4.50 13.80 2.84
C PHE A 24 -3.82 12.61 2.18
N SER A 25 -3.84 12.55 0.86
CA SER A 25 -3.13 11.53 0.07
C SER A 25 -2.78 12.12 -1.29
N PHE A 26 -1.74 11.59 -1.93
CA PHE A 26 -1.43 11.95 -3.31
C PHE A 26 -1.96 10.89 -4.27
N THR A 27 -2.37 11.34 -5.45
CA THR A 27 -2.70 10.45 -6.59
C THR A 27 -1.43 10.08 -7.36
N ASP A 28 -1.55 9.13 -8.28
CA ASP A 28 -0.49 8.74 -9.22
C ASP A 28 -0.10 9.86 -10.22
N GLN A 29 -0.90 10.94 -10.27
CA GLN A 29 -0.65 12.18 -11.04
C GLN A 29 -0.07 13.31 -10.17
N ALA A 30 0.44 13.00 -8.97
CA ALA A 30 0.94 13.97 -8.01
C ALA A 30 -0.06 15.05 -7.59
N THR A 31 -1.36 14.79 -7.68
CA THR A 31 -2.41 15.69 -7.18
C THR A 31 -2.72 15.37 -5.73
N LEU A 32 -2.70 16.37 -4.85
CA LEU A 32 -3.08 16.22 -3.45
C LEU A 32 -4.60 16.04 -3.34
N LEU A 33 -5.04 14.85 -2.95
CA LEU A 33 -6.43 14.54 -2.68
C LEU A 33 -6.75 14.76 -1.20
N ILE A 34 -7.65 15.71 -0.92
CA ILE A 34 -8.10 16.05 0.42
C ILE A 34 -9.52 15.55 0.60
N LYS A 35 -9.70 14.53 1.44
CA LYS A 35 -11.04 14.06 1.79
C LYS A 35 -11.45 14.67 3.12
N ALA A 36 -12.57 15.40 3.17
CA ALA A 36 -13.00 16.18 4.32
C ALA A 36 -14.50 16.00 4.64
N PRO A 37 -14.92 16.31 5.88
CA PRO A 37 -16.32 16.42 6.26
C PRO A 37 -17.06 17.49 5.46
N ARG A 38 -18.36 17.27 5.18
CA ARG A 38 -19.19 18.24 4.44
C ARG A 38 -19.31 19.60 5.12
N PHE A 39 -19.28 19.65 6.45
CA PHE A 39 -19.45 20.86 7.25
C PHE A 39 -18.20 21.77 7.25
N MET A 40 -17.04 21.26 6.86
CA MET A 40 -15.81 22.08 6.83
C MET A 40 -15.77 22.96 5.59
N SER A 41 -15.43 24.25 5.78
CA SER A 41 -15.16 25.16 4.68
C SER A 41 -13.82 24.86 4.01
N ASP A 42 -13.66 25.24 2.74
CA ASP A 42 -12.39 25.08 2.02
C ASP A 42 -11.26 25.83 2.72
N ARG A 43 -11.56 27.02 3.30
CA ARG A 43 -10.59 27.81 4.09
C ARG A 43 -10.09 27.04 5.33
N GLN A 44 -10.99 26.39 6.06
CA GLN A 44 -10.59 25.55 7.21
C GLN A 44 -9.75 24.36 6.78
N ILE A 45 -10.10 23.74 5.64
CA ILE A 45 -9.37 22.57 5.10
C ILE A 45 -7.96 23.00 4.67
N THR A 46 -7.84 24.11 3.93
CA THR A 46 -6.52 24.58 3.45
C THR A 46 -5.65 25.13 4.59
N ALA A 47 -6.24 25.68 5.66
CA ALA A 47 -5.50 26.07 6.86
C ALA A 47 -4.77 24.88 7.53
N LEU A 48 -5.31 23.66 7.42
CA LEU A 48 -4.64 22.45 7.92
C LEU A 48 -3.35 22.10 7.16
N LEU A 49 -3.18 22.61 5.94
CA LEU A 49 -1.97 22.39 5.13
C LEU A 49 -0.79 23.21 5.64
N LEU A 50 -1.05 24.37 6.27
CA LEU A 50 0.01 25.25 6.80
C LEU A 50 0.91 24.53 7.81
N GLY A 51 0.32 23.70 8.69
CA GLY A 51 1.07 22.93 9.68
C GLY A 51 1.74 21.65 9.14
N ARG A 52 1.72 21.44 7.79
CA ARG A 52 2.20 20.22 7.14
C ARG A 52 3.06 20.48 5.92
N GLN A 53 3.68 21.63 5.82
CA GLN A 53 4.39 22.05 4.61
C GLN A 53 5.54 21.10 4.26
N ASP A 54 6.34 20.66 5.24
CA ASP A 54 7.45 19.74 5.01
C ASP A 54 6.94 18.40 4.47
N TRP A 55 5.88 17.84 5.10
CA TRP A 55 5.23 16.62 4.65
C TRP A 55 4.66 16.76 3.22
N LEU A 56 4.06 17.91 2.91
CA LEU A 56 3.51 18.21 1.58
C LEU A 56 4.61 18.24 0.52
N LEU A 57 5.71 18.95 0.78
CA LEU A 57 6.82 19.06 -0.16
C LEU A 57 7.53 17.72 -0.39
N GLU A 58 7.79 16.98 0.69
CA GLU A 58 8.40 15.65 0.60
C GLU A 58 7.55 14.70 -0.25
N ASN A 59 6.26 14.57 0.08
CA ASN A 59 5.36 13.68 -0.64
C ASN A 59 5.11 14.16 -2.07
N TYR A 60 4.97 15.46 -2.31
CA TYR A 60 4.82 15.99 -3.67
C TYR A 60 6.02 15.64 -4.56
N ARG A 61 7.25 15.75 -4.03
CA ARG A 61 8.46 15.35 -4.77
C ARG A 61 8.44 13.86 -5.11
N LYS A 62 8.10 13.01 -4.14
CA LYS A 62 7.98 11.55 -4.34
C LYS A 62 6.94 11.21 -5.41
N PHE A 63 5.73 11.73 -5.28
CA PHE A 63 4.65 11.45 -6.23
C PHE A 63 4.86 12.10 -7.60
N SER A 64 5.54 13.25 -7.68
CA SER A 64 5.94 13.84 -8.96
C SER A 64 6.95 12.97 -9.70
N ALA A 65 7.89 12.35 -9.01
CA ALA A 65 8.81 11.39 -9.60
C ALA A 65 8.08 10.15 -10.12
N ILE A 66 7.10 9.63 -9.35
CA ILE A 66 6.24 8.50 -9.77
C ILE A 66 5.40 8.89 -10.99
N ALA A 67 4.76 10.05 -10.99
CA ALA A 67 3.98 10.55 -12.13
C ALA A 67 4.83 10.66 -13.39
N LYS A 68 6.05 11.21 -13.26
CA LYS A 68 7.02 11.27 -14.36
C LYS A 68 7.46 9.88 -14.84
N GLN A 69 7.62 8.91 -13.94
CA GLN A 69 7.92 7.53 -14.31
C GLN A 69 6.73 6.88 -15.01
N ASN A 70 5.52 7.03 -14.47
CA ASN A 70 4.29 6.49 -15.01
C ASN A 70 3.93 7.08 -16.39
N SER A 71 4.30 8.33 -16.67
CA SER A 71 4.07 8.97 -17.98
C SER A 71 4.84 8.31 -19.14
N ARG A 72 5.84 7.48 -18.83
CA ARG A 72 6.56 6.66 -19.83
C ARG A 72 5.71 5.49 -20.34
N TYR A 73 4.62 5.15 -19.65
CA TYR A 73 3.74 4.06 -20.02
C TYR A 73 2.43 4.61 -20.61
N THR A 74 2.05 4.13 -21.79
CA THR A 74 0.71 4.34 -22.33
C THR A 74 -0.34 3.58 -21.49
N ASP A 75 -1.61 3.92 -21.61
CA ASP A 75 -2.67 3.22 -20.87
C ASP A 75 -2.76 1.73 -21.26
N THR A 76 -2.49 1.42 -22.52
CA THR A 76 -2.37 0.02 -22.99
C THR A 76 -1.23 -0.71 -22.28
N GLN A 77 -0.07 -0.08 -22.14
CA GLN A 77 1.08 -0.67 -21.43
C GLN A 77 0.80 -0.84 -19.93
N LYS A 78 0.13 0.12 -19.28
CA LYS A 78 -0.29 0.00 -17.89
C LYS A 78 -1.24 -1.17 -17.69
N THR A 79 -2.24 -1.31 -18.56
CA THR A 79 -3.18 -2.44 -18.55
C THR A 79 -2.45 -3.78 -18.77
N PHE A 80 -1.48 -3.82 -19.67
CA PHE A 80 -0.66 -5.01 -19.89
C PHE A 80 0.17 -5.37 -18.66
N LEU A 81 0.83 -4.39 -18.02
CA LEU A 81 1.62 -4.58 -16.80
C LEU A 81 0.75 -5.10 -15.65
N GLU A 82 -0.44 -4.50 -15.45
CA GLU A 82 -1.38 -5.00 -14.45
C GLU A 82 -1.77 -6.46 -14.70
N LYS A 83 -2.16 -6.79 -15.93
CA LYS A 83 -2.50 -8.17 -16.31
C LYS A 83 -1.34 -9.13 -16.06
N LYS A 84 -0.12 -8.73 -16.44
CA LYS A 84 1.11 -9.51 -16.21
C LYS A 84 1.35 -9.76 -14.72
N TYR A 85 1.33 -8.70 -13.89
CA TYR A 85 1.57 -8.83 -12.44
C TYR A 85 0.47 -9.62 -11.74
N ARG A 86 -0.80 -9.48 -12.15
CA ARG A 86 -1.89 -10.33 -11.63
C ARG A 86 -1.68 -11.81 -11.96
N GLN A 87 -1.17 -12.14 -13.14
CA GLN A 87 -0.85 -13.53 -13.52
C GLN A 87 0.31 -14.09 -12.68
N ILE A 88 1.38 -13.29 -12.49
CA ILE A 88 2.51 -13.68 -11.63
C ILE A 88 2.02 -13.88 -10.19
N ALA A 89 1.22 -12.95 -9.65
CA ALA A 89 0.67 -13.03 -8.30
C ALA A 89 -0.17 -14.30 -8.08
N LYS A 90 -1.00 -14.68 -9.06
CA LYS A 90 -1.82 -15.91 -8.99
C LYS A 90 -1.00 -17.19 -8.90
N ARG A 91 0.25 -17.19 -9.36
CA ARG A 91 1.17 -18.32 -9.24
C ARG A 91 2.04 -18.20 -8.00
N TYR A 92 2.72 -17.10 -7.83
CA TYR A 92 3.74 -16.90 -6.80
C TYR A 92 3.16 -16.78 -5.38
N ILE A 93 2.07 -16.04 -5.18
CA ILE A 93 1.51 -15.85 -3.83
C ILE A 93 1.01 -17.16 -3.21
N PRO A 94 0.30 -18.07 -3.93
CA PRO A 94 -0.04 -19.38 -3.39
C PRO A 94 1.18 -20.22 -2.97
N GLU A 95 2.28 -20.16 -3.71
CA GLU A 95 3.54 -20.84 -3.33
C GLU A 95 4.08 -20.30 -2.00
N ARG A 96 4.07 -18.97 -1.82
CA ARG A 96 4.48 -18.34 -0.55
C ARG A 96 3.52 -18.67 0.59
N VAL A 97 2.21 -18.68 0.35
CA VAL A 97 1.19 -19.08 1.33
C VAL A 97 1.43 -20.53 1.77
N ALA A 98 1.61 -21.46 0.84
CA ALA A 98 1.88 -22.87 1.16
C ALA A 98 3.18 -23.03 1.98
N TYR A 99 4.22 -22.27 1.63
CA TYR A 99 5.48 -22.27 2.38
C TYR A 99 5.31 -21.79 3.83
N PHE A 100 4.62 -20.68 4.07
CA PHE A 100 4.50 -20.13 5.42
C PHE A 100 3.39 -20.78 6.25
N GLN A 101 2.40 -21.41 5.63
CA GLN A 101 1.31 -22.08 6.34
C GLN A 101 1.81 -23.15 7.32
N GLN A 102 2.87 -23.88 6.97
CA GLN A 102 3.46 -24.90 7.84
C GLN A 102 3.96 -24.35 9.18
N PHE A 103 4.23 -23.03 9.29
CA PHE A 103 4.74 -22.38 10.50
C PHE A 103 3.67 -21.61 11.25
N THR A 104 2.56 -21.23 10.60
CA THR A 104 1.53 -20.38 11.21
C THR A 104 0.32 -21.16 11.72
N GLY A 105 0.15 -22.39 11.27
CA GLY A 105 -1.06 -23.18 11.54
C GLY A 105 -2.29 -22.65 10.82
N GLY A 106 -3.46 -23.17 11.20
CA GLY A 106 -4.73 -22.82 10.56
C GLY A 106 -4.92 -23.40 9.15
N SER A 107 -6.14 -23.29 8.63
CA SER A 107 -6.47 -23.72 7.27
C SER A 107 -7.18 -22.62 6.54
N TYR A 108 -6.79 -22.36 5.31
CA TYR A 108 -7.49 -21.43 4.42
C TYR A 108 -8.33 -22.18 3.41
N ASN A 109 -9.39 -21.56 2.93
CA ASN A 109 -10.28 -22.15 1.91
C ASN A 109 -9.92 -21.67 0.51
N THR A 110 -9.55 -20.39 0.36
CA THR A 110 -9.34 -19.81 -0.97
C THR A 110 -8.30 -18.66 -0.90
N ILE A 111 -7.53 -18.54 -1.97
CA ILE A 111 -6.64 -17.39 -2.19
C ILE A 111 -7.22 -16.55 -3.34
N ALA A 112 -7.38 -15.25 -3.12
CA ALA A 112 -7.89 -14.31 -4.10
C ALA A 112 -6.87 -13.18 -4.36
N ILE A 113 -6.56 -12.91 -5.62
CA ILE A 113 -5.75 -11.76 -6.03
C ILE A 113 -6.69 -10.61 -6.42
N ARG A 114 -6.62 -9.53 -5.67
CA ARG A 114 -7.55 -8.41 -5.78
C ARG A 114 -6.83 -7.07 -5.93
N GLU A 115 -7.61 -6.03 -6.17
CA GLU A 115 -7.20 -4.64 -6.04
C GLU A 115 -8.01 -4.00 -4.91
N GLN A 116 -7.43 -4.01 -3.71
CA GLN A 116 -8.04 -3.43 -2.53
C GLN A 116 -7.55 -1.99 -2.36
N ARG A 117 -8.45 -1.03 -2.11
CA ARG A 117 -8.07 0.39 -2.03
C ARG A 117 -7.26 0.76 -0.78
N THR A 118 -7.36 -0.01 0.30
CA THR A 118 -6.86 0.37 1.64
C THR A 118 -6.05 -0.71 2.34
N ARG A 119 -5.87 -1.87 1.74
CA ARG A 119 -5.21 -3.02 2.38
C ARG A 119 -4.33 -3.76 1.38
N TRP A 120 -3.22 -4.28 1.85
CA TRP A 120 -2.33 -5.12 1.07
C TRP A 120 -2.73 -6.59 1.10
N GLY A 121 -3.37 -7.00 2.20
CA GLY A 121 -3.96 -8.31 2.38
C GLY A 121 -5.21 -8.25 3.24
N SER A 122 -5.94 -9.34 3.32
CA SER A 122 -7.03 -9.57 4.28
C SER A 122 -7.34 -11.05 4.42
N CYS A 123 -7.63 -11.47 5.64
CA CYS A 123 -8.17 -12.78 5.97
C CYS A 123 -9.62 -12.59 6.43
N SER A 124 -10.55 -13.37 5.87
CA SER A 124 -11.94 -13.39 6.31
C SER A 124 -12.22 -14.54 7.27
N SER A 125 -13.30 -14.44 8.05
CA SER A 125 -13.71 -15.48 9.01
C SER A 125 -13.99 -16.84 8.37
N ASN A 126 -14.29 -16.88 7.06
CA ASN A 126 -14.46 -18.13 6.32
C ASN A 126 -13.15 -18.64 5.67
N GLY A 127 -11.98 -18.16 6.10
CA GLY A 127 -10.69 -18.63 5.59
C GLY A 127 -10.32 -18.19 4.17
N THR A 128 -10.94 -17.11 3.65
CA THR A 128 -10.51 -16.52 2.38
C THR A 128 -9.36 -15.56 2.62
N LEU A 129 -8.20 -15.85 2.05
CA LEU A 129 -7.03 -14.98 2.01
C LEU A 129 -7.08 -14.13 0.73
N SER A 130 -7.02 -12.83 0.85
CA SER A 130 -6.99 -11.92 -0.31
C SER A 130 -5.71 -11.10 -0.29
N PHE A 131 -5.06 -10.95 -1.44
CA PHE A 131 -3.80 -10.21 -1.59
C PHE A 131 -3.88 -9.20 -2.73
N HIS A 132 -3.29 -8.02 -2.53
CA HIS A 132 -3.18 -7.02 -3.57
C HIS A 132 -2.12 -7.42 -4.59
N TRP A 133 -2.45 -7.38 -5.88
CA TRP A 133 -1.53 -7.79 -6.95
C TRP A 133 -0.25 -6.94 -7.01
N ARG A 134 -0.29 -5.67 -6.58
CA ARG A 134 0.88 -4.77 -6.53
C ARG A 134 1.95 -5.20 -5.54
N LEU A 135 1.68 -6.15 -4.66
CA LEU A 135 2.71 -6.77 -3.82
C LEU A 135 3.83 -7.42 -4.64
N MET A 136 3.54 -7.78 -5.90
CA MET A 136 4.58 -8.28 -6.83
C MET A 136 5.60 -7.21 -7.23
N MET A 137 5.35 -5.95 -6.95
CA MET A 137 6.27 -4.84 -7.19
C MET A 137 6.95 -4.36 -5.90
N ALA A 138 6.58 -4.92 -4.76
CA ALA A 138 7.26 -4.72 -3.48
C ALA A 138 8.47 -5.66 -3.36
N PRO A 139 9.43 -5.36 -2.48
CA PRO A 139 10.48 -6.30 -2.11
C PRO A 139 9.88 -7.63 -1.62
N PRO A 140 10.45 -8.82 -1.93
CA PRO A 140 9.86 -10.11 -1.59
C PRO A 140 9.59 -10.30 -0.12
N HIS A 141 10.51 -9.90 0.74
CA HIS A 141 10.32 -10.02 2.19
C HIS A 141 9.12 -9.20 2.70
N VAL A 142 8.76 -8.11 2.00
CA VAL A 142 7.57 -7.31 2.30
C VAL A 142 6.31 -8.07 1.88
N LEU A 143 6.33 -8.72 0.71
CA LEU A 143 5.24 -9.61 0.29
C LEU A 143 5.10 -10.77 1.28
N ASP A 144 6.20 -11.42 1.65
CA ASP A 144 6.22 -12.52 2.62
C ASP A 144 5.64 -12.09 3.98
N TYR A 145 5.98 -10.88 4.43
CA TYR A 145 5.39 -10.32 5.65
C TYR A 145 3.86 -10.21 5.55
N VAL A 146 3.33 -9.75 4.44
CA VAL A 146 1.86 -9.67 4.26
C VAL A 146 1.27 -11.08 4.24
N VAL A 147 1.92 -12.05 3.59
CA VAL A 147 1.48 -13.46 3.59
C VAL A 147 1.44 -14.02 5.01
N VAL A 148 2.50 -13.86 5.79
CA VAL A 148 2.57 -14.32 7.19
C VAL A 148 1.50 -13.64 8.04
N HIS A 149 1.31 -12.32 7.87
CA HIS A 149 0.29 -11.55 8.58
C HIS A 149 -1.13 -12.11 8.34
N GLU A 150 -1.50 -12.36 7.09
CA GLU A 150 -2.82 -12.89 6.76
C GLU A 150 -2.99 -14.36 7.20
N LEU A 151 -1.94 -15.16 7.14
CA LEU A 151 -1.96 -16.52 7.66
C LEU A 151 -2.14 -16.56 9.19
N CYS A 152 -1.49 -15.67 9.93
CA CYS A 152 -1.67 -15.57 11.38
C CYS A 152 -3.11 -15.21 11.79
N HIS A 153 -3.86 -14.54 10.92
CA HIS A 153 -5.29 -14.30 11.13
C HIS A 153 -6.16 -15.55 11.09
N LEU A 154 -5.70 -16.66 10.48
CA LEU A 154 -6.43 -17.93 10.53
C LEU A 154 -6.52 -18.51 11.96
N THR A 155 -5.56 -18.16 12.83
CA THR A 155 -5.52 -18.59 14.24
C THR A 155 -5.91 -17.46 15.20
N HIS A 156 -5.60 -16.21 14.88
CA HIS A 156 -5.85 -15.04 15.71
C HIS A 156 -6.48 -13.92 14.90
N MET A 157 -7.80 -13.82 14.89
CA MET A 157 -8.56 -12.84 14.09
C MET A 157 -8.31 -11.37 14.46
N ASN A 158 -7.79 -11.10 15.65
CA ASN A 158 -7.44 -9.75 16.11
C ASN A 158 -5.91 -9.59 16.26
N HIS A 159 -5.42 -8.37 16.27
CA HIS A 159 -4.00 -8.04 16.45
C HIS A 159 -3.60 -8.05 17.94
N SER A 160 -3.95 -9.11 18.67
CA SER A 160 -3.59 -9.32 20.07
C SER A 160 -2.08 -9.57 20.25
N LYS A 161 -1.63 -9.66 21.51
CA LYS A 161 -0.25 -10.06 21.83
C LYS A 161 0.08 -11.45 21.26
N ALA A 162 -0.88 -12.39 21.29
CA ALA A 162 -0.70 -13.72 20.72
C ALA A 162 -0.52 -13.68 19.19
N PHE A 163 -1.30 -12.84 18.48
CA PHE A 163 -1.13 -12.62 17.05
C PHE A 163 0.29 -12.14 16.72
N TRP A 164 0.73 -11.06 17.37
CA TRP A 164 2.06 -10.51 17.10
C TRP A 164 3.18 -11.45 17.54
N GLY A 165 2.99 -12.23 18.60
CA GLY A 165 3.92 -13.28 19.03
C GLY A 165 4.11 -14.36 17.95
N LEU A 166 3.02 -14.80 17.30
CA LEU A 166 3.10 -15.76 16.21
C LEU A 166 3.78 -15.15 14.96
N VAL A 167 3.45 -13.90 14.61
CA VAL A 167 4.13 -13.20 13.51
C VAL A 167 5.63 -13.10 13.77
N GLU A 168 6.04 -12.71 14.99
CA GLU A 168 7.45 -12.57 15.39
C GLU A 168 8.19 -13.91 15.40
N GLN A 169 7.53 -14.98 15.81
CA GLN A 169 8.08 -16.33 15.78
C GLN A 169 8.40 -16.80 14.36
N VAL A 170 7.52 -16.52 13.39
CA VAL A 170 7.69 -16.92 11.98
C VAL A 170 8.63 -15.97 11.24
N MET A 171 8.59 -14.70 11.58
CA MET A 171 9.34 -13.63 10.92
C MET A 171 9.87 -12.63 11.95
N PRO A 172 11.02 -12.87 12.58
CA PRO A 172 11.56 -12.01 13.66
C PRO A 172 11.72 -10.55 13.25
N ASP A 173 12.09 -10.29 12.01
CA ASP A 173 12.28 -8.95 11.44
C ASP A 173 11.01 -8.28 10.93
N TYR A 174 9.81 -8.80 11.23
CA TYR A 174 8.55 -8.32 10.65
C TYR A 174 8.32 -6.82 10.78
N LYS A 175 8.81 -6.20 11.86
CA LYS A 175 8.68 -4.75 12.09
C LYS A 175 9.34 -3.91 11.00
N ARG A 176 10.47 -4.40 10.45
CA ARG A 176 11.19 -3.77 9.36
C ARG A 176 10.33 -3.73 8.09
N TYR A 177 9.66 -4.84 7.76
CA TYR A 177 8.80 -4.94 6.57
C TYR A 177 7.48 -4.20 6.75
N GLN A 178 6.92 -4.21 7.98
CA GLN A 178 5.76 -3.41 8.34
C GLN A 178 6.05 -1.91 8.19
N ASN A 179 7.21 -1.45 8.64
CA ASN A 179 7.61 -0.05 8.51
C ASN A 179 7.81 0.33 7.04
N TRP A 180 8.46 -0.53 6.26
CA TRP A 180 8.58 -0.29 4.82
C TRP A 180 7.21 -0.08 4.15
N LEU A 181 6.21 -0.90 4.46
CA LEU A 181 4.85 -0.71 3.93
C LEU A 181 4.18 0.58 4.41
N LYS A 182 4.46 1.05 5.62
CA LYS A 182 3.96 2.34 6.10
C LYS A 182 4.58 3.51 5.34
N GLU A 183 5.86 3.41 5.01
CA GLU A 183 6.64 4.46 4.34
C GLU A 183 6.39 4.47 2.83
N HIS A 184 6.36 3.30 2.18
CA HIS A 184 6.31 3.14 0.73
C HIS A 184 4.98 2.64 0.18
N GLY A 185 4.03 2.26 1.04
CA GLY A 185 2.78 1.66 0.56
C GLY A 185 1.97 2.58 -0.35
N SER A 186 1.94 3.88 -0.08
CA SER A 186 1.26 4.83 -0.96
C SER A 186 1.95 4.98 -2.33
N GLU A 187 3.26 4.92 -2.35
CA GLU A 187 4.07 4.94 -3.58
C GLU A 187 3.84 3.65 -4.38
N LEU A 188 3.86 2.49 -3.70
CA LEU A 188 3.58 1.19 -4.31
C LEU A 188 2.17 1.13 -4.92
N ALA A 189 1.18 1.75 -4.26
CA ALA A 189 -0.18 1.84 -4.78
C ALA A 189 -0.30 2.72 -6.03
N ALA A 190 0.57 3.71 -6.19
CA ALA A 190 0.56 4.65 -7.31
C ALA A 190 1.49 4.23 -8.48
N SER A 191 2.53 3.44 -8.22
CA SER A 191 3.56 3.09 -9.20
C SER A 191 3.13 1.96 -10.16
N TYR A 192 3.66 1.99 -11.39
CA TYR A 192 3.65 0.87 -12.35
C TYR A 192 5.03 0.23 -12.51
N ALA A 193 6.02 0.63 -11.70
CA ALA A 193 7.34 0.03 -11.64
C ALA A 193 7.64 -0.50 -10.22
N PRO A 194 8.49 -1.54 -10.10
CA PRO A 194 8.92 -2.04 -8.80
C PRO A 194 9.56 -0.95 -7.95
N ILE A 195 9.29 -0.95 -6.66
CA ILE A 195 9.95 -0.09 -5.69
C ILE A 195 11.09 -0.87 -5.06
N PRO A 196 12.35 -0.41 -5.22
CA PRO A 196 13.50 -1.11 -4.70
C PRO A 196 13.50 -1.12 -3.16
N TRP A 197 14.20 -2.10 -2.60
CA TRP A 197 14.56 -2.12 -1.21
C TRP A 197 15.80 -1.24 -0.99
N ASP A 198 15.73 -0.25 -0.11
CA ASP A 198 16.84 0.68 0.17
C ASP A 198 17.99 0.04 0.97
N GLY A 199 17.90 -1.22 1.30
CA GLY A 199 18.89 -2.00 2.04
C GLY A 199 19.24 -3.29 1.31
N ASN A 200 20.29 -3.25 0.49
CA ASN A 200 21.00 -4.39 -0.13
C ASN A 200 20.18 -5.68 -0.34
N GLY A 201 19.46 -5.74 -1.44
CA GLY A 201 18.75 -6.92 -1.89
C GLY A 201 18.12 -6.68 -3.25
N SER A 202 18.93 -6.67 -4.32
CA SER A 202 18.41 -6.74 -5.69
C SER A 202 17.75 -8.08 -5.91
N LEU A 203 16.47 -8.06 -6.31
CA LEU A 203 15.85 -9.23 -6.92
C LEU A 203 16.15 -9.21 -8.40
N SER A 204 16.95 -10.16 -8.83
CA SER A 204 16.88 -10.68 -10.19
C SER A 204 15.65 -11.58 -10.26
N LEU A 205 14.67 -11.19 -11.07
CA LEU A 205 13.60 -12.07 -11.55
C LEU A 205 14.11 -12.87 -12.73
#